data_5b0a5ddf9a866fe8bc049019b9dcf6c9
#
_entry.id   5b0a5ddf9a866fe8bc049019b9dcf6c9
#
_cell.length_a   1.000
_cell.length_b   1.000
_cell.length_c   1.000
_cell.angle_alpha   90.00
_cell.angle_beta   90.00
_cell.angle_gamma   90.00
#
_symmetry.space_group_name_H-M   'P 1'
#
loop_
_entity.id
_entity.type
_entity.pdbx_description
1 polymer ?
#
loop_
_entity_poly.entity_id
_entity_poly.type
_entity_poly.pdbx_seq_one_letter_code
_entity_poly.pdbx_strand_id
1 'polypeptide(L)'
;MDIRLDEGFLFGMGAFETIAVEKGKPILLEKHIERLEKAADFLQLGSCSARGFSKEKVFSYLASQDSEMTDHGVLKIVCSAENLFFQMRTNTYSEEDYAKGFVADISKVRRNETSSLVYHKTLNYGDCILEKRAAMAAGINEKVFVNTKGQISEGTVSNIFFVRKNMIYTPQLSCGLLPGILREYVMSKFSVVETIIYPDELMYYEECFVTNSLMGVMPVRQLGNICFPHRTRAEEVRTIYESEKMSL
;
A
#
# COMPACT_ATOMS: atom_id res chain seq x y z
N MET A 1 -2.56 -16.87 21.67
CA MET A 1 -2.50 -15.37 21.74
C MET A 1 -3.90 -14.91 22.07
N ASP A 2 -4.08 -14.22 23.20
CA ASP A 2 -5.39 -13.72 23.61
C ASP A 2 -5.51 -12.28 23.13
N ILE A 3 -6.57 -11.99 22.37
CA ILE A 3 -6.91 -10.64 21.93
C ILE A 3 -7.82 -10.02 23.00
N ARG A 4 -7.42 -8.86 23.50
CA ARG A 4 -8.24 -8.09 24.43
C ARG A 4 -9.31 -7.33 23.67
N LEU A 5 -10.53 -7.32 24.22
CA LEU A 5 -11.64 -6.58 23.68
C LEU A 5 -11.45 -5.09 23.98
N ASP A 6 -11.05 -4.33 22.97
CA ASP A 6 -10.83 -2.89 23.06
C ASP A 6 -11.50 -2.12 21.90
N GLU A 7 -11.32 -0.82 21.84
CA GLU A 7 -11.88 0.03 20.76
C GLU A 7 -11.35 -0.35 19.37
N GLY A 8 -10.17 -0.97 19.27
CA GLY A 8 -9.64 -1.51 18.03
C GLY A 8 -10.53 -2.60 17.46
N PHE A 9 -11.00 -3.51 18.32
CA PHE A 9 -11.95 -4.57 17.94
C PHE A 9 -13.37 -4.03 17.74
N LEU A 10 -13.84 -3.15 18.63
CA LEU A 10 -15.23 -2.68 18.63
C LEU A 10 -15.53 -1.65 17.53
N PHE A 11 -14.56 -0.76 17.24
CA PHE A 11 -14.79 0.42 16.41
C PHE A 11 -13.70 0.62 15.32
N GLY A 12 -12.74 -0.30 15.21
CA GLY A 12 -11.62 -0.16 14.27
C GLY A 12 -10.61 0.91 14.70
N MET A 13 -10.59 1.32 15.98
CA MET A 13 -9.64 2.27 16.53
C MET A 13 -8.31 1.58 16.81
N GLY A 14 -7.61 1.28 15.74
CA GLY A 14 -6.29 0.66 15.73
C GLY A 14 -5.57 0.95 14.43
N ALA A 15 -4.27 0.76 14.43
CA ALA A 15 -3.39 0.95 13.29
C ALA A 15 -2.71 -0.37 12.91
N PHE A 16 -2.31 -0.50 11.65
CA PHE A 16 -1.56 -1.66 11.20
C PHE A 16 -0.51 -1.33 10.15
N GLU A 17 0.49 -2.19 10.07
CA GLU A 17 1.46 -2.18 9.00
C GLU A 17 1.49 -3.52 8.29
N THR A 18 1.98 -3.49 7.04
CA THR A 18 2.17 -4.67 6.22
C THR A 18 3.49 -4.49 5.47
N ILE A 19 4.49 -5.28 5.87
CA ILE A 19 5.90 -5.09 5.55
C ILE A 19 6.38 -6.29 4.75
N ALA A 20 7.03 -6.06 3.60
CA ALA A 20 7.71 -7.14 2.90
C ALA A 20 8.93 -7.59 3.72
N VAL A 21 9.12 -8.91 3.80
CA VAL A 21 10.30 -9.53 4.41
C VAL A 21 10.99 -10.31 3.32
N GLU A 22 12.25 -9.97 3.05
CA GLU A 22 13.09 -10.61 2.05
C GLU A 22 14.35 -11.15 2.70
N LYS A 23 14.58 -12.44 2.61
CA LYS A 23 15.73 -13.13 3.23
C LYS A 23 15.91 -12.78 4.71
N GLY A 24 14.80 -12.77 5.45
CA GLY A 24 14.76 -12.43 6.87
C GLY A 24 14.84 -10.94 7.20
N LYS A 25 14.99 -10.06 6.20
CA LYS A 25 15.08 -8.61 6.39
C LYS A 25 13.74 -7.92 6.11
N PRO A 26 13.17 -7.17 7.08
CA PRO A 26 11.98 -6.34 6.83
C PRO A 26 12.38 -5.10 6.04
N ILE A 27 11.76 -4.89 4.89
CA ILE A 27 12.09 -3.81 3.96
C ILE A 27 11.47 -2.49 4.44
N LEU A 28 12.28 -1.41 4.46
CA LEU A 28 11.86 -0.07 4.89
C LEU A 28 11.24 -0.04 6.29
N LEU A 29 11.73 -0.87 7.21
CA LEU A 29 11.16 -1.02 8.55
C LEU A 29 10.98 0.31 9.28
N GLU A 30 11.98 1.20 9.21
CA GLU A 30 11.95 2.52 9.86
C GLU A 30 10.73 3.34 9.41
N LYS A 31 10.49 3.39 8.11
CA LYS A 31 9.35 4.11 7.51
C LYS A 31 8.00 3.52 7.95
N HIS A 32 7.95 2.19 8.07
CA HIS A 32 6.76 1.51 8.58
C HIS A 32 6.50 1.84 10.05
N ILE A 33 7.54 1.88 10.89
CA ILE A 33 7.44 2.26 12.30
C ILE A 33 6.96 3.71 12.43
N GLU A 34 7.57 4.64 11.69
CA GLU A 34 7.17 6.05 11.69
C GLU A 34 5.69 6.21 11.32
N ARG A 35 5.21 5.49 10.31
CA ARG A 35 3.82 5.58 9.87
C ARG A 35 2.85 4.93 10.87
N LEU A 36 3.24 3.82 11.49
CA LEU A 36 2.47 3.17 12.55
C LEU A 36 2.28 4.09 13.76
N GLU A 37 3.36 4.73 14.21
CA GLU A 37 3.32 5.69 15.34
C GLU A 37 2.48 6.92 14.99
N LYS A 38 2.59 7.48 13.78
CA LYS A 38 1.72 8.58 13.31
C LYS A 38 0.24 8.19 13.34
N ALA A 39 -0.10 6.99 12.94
CA ALA A 39 -1.47 6.50 12.98
C ALA A 39 -1.95 6.27 14.42
N ALA A 40 -1.09 5.74 15.30
CA ALA A 40 -1.40 5.54 16.71
C ALA A 40 -1.62 6.87 17.44
N ASP A 41 -0.79 7.87 17.16
CA ASP A 41 -0.94 9.24 17.71
C ASP A 41 -2.24 9.89 17.25
N PHE A 42 -2.52 9.85 15.94
CA PHE A 42 -3.78 10.35 15.38
C PHE A 42 -5.02 9.72 16.04
N LEU A 43 -4.98 8.42 16.30
CA LEU A 43 -6.07 7.68 16.95
C LEU A 43 -6.06 7.82 18.48
N GLN A 44 -5.14 8.62 19.06
CA GLN A 44 -4.96 8.82 20.49
C GLN A 44 -4.72 7.51 21.28
N LEU A 45 -4.06 6.55 20.65
CA LEU A 45 -3.74 5.28 21.28
C LEU A 45 -2.52 5.36 22.22
N GLY A 46 -1.75 6.47 22.16
CA GLY A 46 -0.41 6.55 22.74
C GLY A 46 0.60 5.76 21.94
N SER A 47 1.90 5.88 22.30
CA SER A 47 2.98 5.21 21.57
C SER A 47 2.84 3.68 21.58
N CYS A 48 3.09 3.04 20.43
CA CYS A 48 3.15 1.58 20.34
C CYS A 48 4.24 0.98 21.23
N SER A 49 5.30 1.73 21.54
CA SER A 49 6.36 1.31 22.46
C SER A 49 5.86 1.04 23.87
N ALA A 50 4.84 1.76 24.35
CA ALA A 50 4.19 1.51 25.64
C ALA A 50 3.56 0.13 25.74
N ARG A 51 3.26 -0.52 24.59
CA ARG A 51 2.75 -1.90 24.50
C ARG A 51 3.87 -2.89 24.19
N GLY A 52 5.13 -2.47 24.37
CA GLY A 52 6.30 -3.28 24.14
C GLY A 52 6.67 -3.46 22.67
N PHE A 53 6.26 -2.53 21.79
CA PHE A 53 6.76 -2.49 20.43
C PHE A 53 8.18 -1.95 20.40
N SER A 54 9.07 -2.65 19.72
CA SER A 54 10.41 -2.18 19.40
C SER A 54 10.96 -2.88 18.15
N LYS A 55 12.03 -2.35 17.57
CA LYS A 55 12.72 -3.00 16.44
C LYS A 55 13.27 -4.37 16.84
N GLU A 56 13.87 -4.48 18.02
CA GLU A 56 14.40 -5.73 18.55
C GLU A 56 13.33 -6.79 18.65
N LYS A 57 12.10 -6.40 19.02
CA LYS A 57 10.95 -7.31 19.05
C LYS A 57 10.54 -7.78 17.67
N VAL A 58 10.59 -6.90 16.66
CA VAL A 58 10.36 -7.28 15.26
C VAL A 58 11.40 -8.31 14.81
N PHE A 59 12.69 -8.04 15.01
CA PHE A 59 13.76 -8.98 14.63
C PHE A 59 13.69 -10.29 15.40
N SER A 60 13.41 -10.26 16.71
CA SER A 60 13.23 -11.47 17.52
C SER A 60 12.05 -12.30 17.05
N TYR A 61 10.94 -11.64 16.65
CA TYR A 61 9.80 -12.32 16.09
C TYR A 61 10.12 -12.97 14.73
N LEU A 62 10.80 -12.26 13.83
CA LEU A 62 11.23 -12.81 12.54
C LEU A 62 12.19 -14.00 12.72
N ALA A 63 13.14 -13.92 13.66
CA ALA A 63 14.06 -14.99 13.96
C ALA A 63 13.39 -16.25 14.53
N SER A 64 12.18 -16.13 15.08
CA SER A 64 11.37 -17.24 15.58
C SER A 64 10.49 -17.91 14.52
N GLN A 65 10.45 -17.38 13.30
CA GLN A 65 9.65 -17.91 12.19
C GLN A 65 10.47 -18.88 11.34
N ASP A 66 9.79 -19.74 10.62
CA ASP A 66 10.42 -20.63 9.65
C ASP A 66 11.12 -19.82 8.54
N SER A 67 12.31 -20.26 8.14
CA SER A 67 13.12 -19.60 7.10
C SER A 67 12.37 -19.48 5.77
N GLU A 68 11.59 -20.48 5.39
CA GLU A 68 10.75 -20.45 4.20
C GLU A 68 9.73 -19.30 4.24
N MET A 69 9.18 -19.02 5.41
CA MET A 69 8.21 -17.94 5.60
C MET A 69 8.86 -16.55 5.61
N THR A 70 10.14 -16.45 5.95
CA THR A 70 10.89 -15.19 5.99
C THR A 70 11.73 -14.93 4.74
N ASP A 71 11.87 -15.90 3.84
CA ASP A 71 12.63 -15.74 2.59
C ASP A 71 11.93 -14.77 1.63
N HIS A 72 10.62 -14.95 1.43
CA HIS A 72 9.75 -14.04 0.68
C HIS A 72 8.41 -13.90 1.40
N GLY A 73 8.39 -13.10 2.44
CA GLY A 73 7.29 -13.07 3.40
C GLY A 73 6.63 -11.70 3.55
N VAL A 74 5.60 -11.71 4.37
CA VAL A 74 4.85 -10.53 4.76
C VAL A 74 4.69 -10.51 6.26
N LEU A 75 5.24 -9.50 6.91
CA LEU A 75 5.01 -9.21 8.30
C LEU A 75 3.85 -8.22 8.43
N LYS A 76 2.79 -8.62 9.13
CA LYS A 76 1.73 -7.72 9.56
C LYS A 76 1.93 -7.38 11.04
N ILE A 77 1.88 -6.08 11.35
CA ILE A 77 1.91 -5.54 12.71
C ILE A 77 0.57 -4.86 12.94
N VAL A 78 -0.09 -5.16 14.06
CA VAL A 78 -1.35 -4.51 14.46
C VAL A 78 -1.18 -3.95 15.85
N CYS A 79 -1.58 -2.69 16.03
CA CYS A 79 -1.55 -1.96 17.30
C CYS A 79 -2.91 -1.33 17.56
N SER A 80 -3.50 -1.60 18.73
CA SER A 80 -4.69 -0.94 19.24
C SER A 80 -4.47 -0.48 20.69
N ALA A 81 -5.49 -0.04 21.39
CA ALA A 81 -5.33 0.45 22.77
C ALA A 81 -4.68 -0.59 23.69
N GLU A 82 -5.10 -1.87 23.61
CA GLU A 82 -4.61 -2.92 24.49
C GLU A 82 -3.89 -4.06 23.78
N ASN A 83 -3.82 -4.03 22.43
CA ASN A 83 -3.26 -5.13 21.65
C ASN A 83 -2.06 -4.66 20.82
N LEU A 84 -1.04 -5.52 20.83
CA LEU A 84 0.05 -5.47 19.87
C LEU A 84 0.34 -6.91 19.44
N PHE A 85 0.18 -7.20 18.16
CA PHE A 85 0.53 -8.51 17.64
C PHE A 85 1.19 -8.46 16.27
N PHE A 86 1.92 -9.55 15.97
CA PHE A 86 2.62 -9.78 14.73
C PHE A 86 2.05 -11.02 14.06
N GLN A 87 1.98 -11.01 12.75
CA GLN A 87 1.56 -12.16 11.95
C GLN A 87 2.42 -12.26 10.71
N MET A 88 2.92 -13.47 10.41
CA MET A 88 3.61 -13.76 9.16
C MET A 88 2.67 -14.48 8.20
N ARG A 89 2.89 -14.25 6.91
CA ARG A 89 2.35 -15.04 5.80
C ARG A 89 3.30 -14.96 4.61
N THR A 90 3.15 -15.83 3.63
CA THR A 90 3.89 -15.77 2.37
C THR A 90 3.46 -14.54 1.54
N ASN A 91 4.41 -13.95 0.83
CA ASN A 91 4.11 -12.99 -0.22
C ASN A 91 3.67 -13.74 -1.47
N THR A 92 2.57 -13.33 -2.08
CA THR A 92 1.94 -14.05 -3.20
C THR A 92 2.17 -13.38 -4.55
N TYR A 93 2.84 -12.23 -4.59
CA TYR A 93 3.20 -11.59 -5.86
C TYR A 93 4.34 -12.33 -6.53
N SER A 94 4.19 -12.63 -7.82
CA SER A 94 5.12 -13.43 -8.60
C SER A 94 5.66 -12.68 -9.82
N GLU A 95 6.79 -13.13 -10.38
CA GLU A 95 7.33 -12.57 -11.63
C GLU A 95 6.31 -12.67 -12.80
N GLU A 96 5.44 -13.67 -12.77
CA GLU A 96 4.37 -13.78 -13.76
C GLU A 96 3.37 -12.63 -13.69
N ASP A 97 3.04 -12.16 -12.47
CA ASP A 97 2.16 -10.99 -12.28
C ASP A 97 2.78 -9.73 -12.89
N TYR A 98 4.08 -9.52 -12.68
CA TYR A 98 4.79 -8.38 -13.26
C TYR A 98 4.89 -8.47 -14.79
N ALA A 99 5.14 -9.67 -15.32
CA ALA A 99 5.21 -9.90 -16.76
C ALA A 99 3.86 -9.63 -17.44
N LYS A 100 2.76 -10.04 -16.82
CA LYS A 100 1.40 -9.82 -17.31
C LYS A 100 0.94 -8.36 -17.15
N GLY A 101 1.30 -7.73 -16.03
CA GLY A 101 0.74 -6.47 -15.59
C GLY A 101 -0.71 -6.58 -15.13
N PHE A 102 -1.12 -5.71 -14.22
CA PHE A 102 -2.45 -5.72 -13.63
C PHE A 102 -3.55 -5.26 -14.59
N VAL A 103 -4.72 -5.85 -14.44
CA VAL A 103 -5.99 -5.31 -14.91
C VAL A 103 -6.69 -4.71 -13.72
N ALA A 104 -7.09 -3.46 -13.86
CA ALA A 104 -7.82 -2.71 -12.84
C ALA A 104 -9.13 -2.14 -13.38
N ASP A 105 -10.03 -1.77 -12.49
CA ASP A 105 -11.28 -1.10 -12.81
C ASP A 105 -11.56 0.01 -11.80
N ILE A 106 -12.43 0.96 -12.17
CA ILE A 106 -12.85 2.03 -11.25
C ILE A 106 -13.88 1.47 -10.27
N SER A 107 -13.64 1.71 -8.98
CA SER A 107 -14.59 1.37 -7.93
C SER A 107 -15.85 2.24 -8.00
N LYS A 108 -17.00 1.64 -7.69
CA LYS A 108 -18.27 2.37 -7.48
C LYS A 108 -18.33 3.03 -6.11
N VAL A 109 -17.55 2.53 -5.15
CA VAL A 109 -17.40 3.12 -3.81
C VAL A 109 -16.54 4.38 -3.92
N ARG A 110 -17.02 5.47 -3.34
CA ARG A 110 -16.29 6.75 -3.36
C ARG A 110 -15.42 6.89 -2.14
N ARG A 111 -14.17 7.33 -2.36
CA ARG A 111 -13.27 7.70 -1.27
C ARG A 111 -13.73 9.04 -0.68
N ASN A 112 -13.90 9.10 0.62
CA ASN A 112 -14.23 10.37 1.27
C ASN A 112 -12.94 11.11 1.63
N GLU A 113 -12.51 12.04 0.78
CA GLU A 113 -11.31 12.84 0.97
C GLU A 113 -11.39 13.81 2.16
N THR A 114 -12.57 14.02 2.72
CA THR A 114 -12.75 14.86 3.91
C THR A 114 -12.59 14.07 5.22
N SER A 115 -12.55 12.74 5.15
CA SER A 115 -12.32 11.89 6.32
C SER A 115 -10.83 11.82 6.65
N SER A 116 -10.44 12.21 7.85
CA SER A 116 -9.05 12.10 8.31
C SER A 116 -8.53 10.65 8.33
N LEU A 117 -9.42 9.66 8.43
CA LEU A 117 -9.04 8.23 8.46
C LEU A 117 -8.38 7.75 7.18
N VAL A 118 -8.67 8.38 6.01
CA VAL A 118 -8.11 7.94 4.73
C VAL A 118 -6.59 8.20 4.61
N TYR A 119 -6.07 9.14 5.41
CA TYR A 119 -4.65 9.50 5.43
C TYR A 119 -3.81 8.64 6.40
N HIS A 120 -4.46 7.75 7.15
CA HIS A 120 -3.83 6.89 8.15
C HIS A 120 -4.12 5.42 7.89
N LYS A 121 -3.13 4.56 8.19
CA LYS A 121 -3.28 3.11 8.00
C LYS A 121 -3.95 2.48 9.22
N THR A 122 -5.27 2.67 9.30
CA THR A 122 -6.11 2.24 10.43
C THR A 122 -6.83 0.93 10.15
N LEU A 123 -7.39 0.31 11.19
CA LEU A 123 -8.25 -0.89 11.07
C LEU A 123 -9.62 -0.59 10.42
N ASN A 124 -9.96 0.68 10.17
CA ASN A 124 -11.11 1.08 9.35
C ASN A 124 -10.84 0.80 7.86
N TYR A 125 -10.61 -0.45 7.53
CA TYR A 125 -10.15 -0.88 6.20
C TYR A 125 -11.21 -1.69 5.44
N GLY A 126 -12.47 -1.62 5.89
CA GLY A 126 -13.58 -2.42 5.35
C GLY A 126 -13.81 -2.20 3.86
N ASP A 127 -13.94 -0.94 3.41
CA ASP A 127 -14.15 -0.60 2.00
C ASP A 127 -13.04 -1.14 1.11
N CYS A 128 -11.78 -1.00 1.54
CA CYS A 128 -10.62 -1.51 0.80
C CYS A 128 -10.68 -3.02 0.61
N ILE A 129 -11.00 -3.75 1.68
CA ILE A 129 -11.07 -5.23 1.64
C ILE A 129 -12.26 -5.72 0.83
N LEU A 130 -13.43 -5.08 0.95
CA LEU A 130 -14.62 -5.45 0.17
C LEU A 130 -14.40 -5.22 -1.32
N GLU A 131 -13.84 -4.06 -1.71
CA GLU A 131 -13.53 -3.77 -3.12
C GLU A 131 -12.41 -4.65 -3.66
N LYS A 132 -11.40 -5.01 -2.84
CA LYS A 132 -10.37 -6.00 -3.23
C LYS A 132 -10.98 -7.39 -3.50
N ARG A 133 -11.89 -7.84 -2.64
CA ARG A 133 -12.63 -9.10 -2.84
C ARG A 133 -13.50 -9.05 -4.08
N ALA A 134 -14.17 -7.92 -4.33
CA ALA A 134 -14.97 -7.71 -5.54
C ALA A 134 -14.11 -7.72 -6.81
N ALA A 135 -12.91 -7.14 -6.77
CA ALA A 135 -11.94 -7.22 -7.86
C ALA A 135 -11.57 -8.69 -8.16
N MET A 136 -11.18 -9.44 -7.15
CA MET A 136 -10.83 -10.87 -7.28
C MET A 136 -11.99 -11.70 -7.85
N ALA A 137 -13.22 -11.47 -7.36
CA ALA A 137 -14.41 -12.15 -7.87
C ALA A 137 -14.72 -11.82 -9.32
N ALA A 138 -14.33 -10.64 -9.80
CA ALA A 138 -14.46 -10.20 -11.19
C ALA A 138 -13.27 -10.63 -12.08
N GLY A 139 -12.28 -11.35 -11.54
CA GLY A 139 -11.09 -11.77 -12.27
C GLY A 139 -10.14 -10.62 -12.63
N ILE A 140 -10.18 -9.51 -11.89
CA ILE A 140 -9.28 -8.36 -12.04
C ILE A 140 -8.38 -8.22 -10.80
N ASN A 141 -7.28 -7.50 -10.96
CA ASN A 141 -6.25 -7.46 -9.93
C ASN A 141 -6.46 -6.34 -8.90
N GLU A 142 -7.05 -5.21 -9.29
CA GLU A 142 -7.18 -4.05 -8.44
C GLU A 142 -8.44 -3.24 -8.77
N LYS A 143 -9.00 -2.54 -7.78
CA LYS A 143 -9.96 -1.46 -8.03
C LYS A 143 -9.40 -0.14 -7.57
N VAL A 144 -9.63 0.89 -8.38
CA VAL A 144 -9.15 2.25 -8.14
C VAL A 144 -10.31 3.10 -7.63
N PHE A 145 -10.13 3.69 -6.45
CA PHE A 145 -11.09 4.62 -5.89
C PHE A 145 -11.03 5.98 -6.59
N VAL A 146 -12.20 6.54 -6.74
CA VAL A 146 -12.41 7.94 -7.11
C VAL A 146 -13.06 8.62 -5.91
N ASN A 147 -12.64 9.84 -5.59
CA ASN A 147 -13.17 10.57 -4.44
C ASN A 147 -14.56 11.18 -4.73
N THR A 148 -15.14 11.89 -3.77
CA THR A 148 -16.49 12.49 -3.90
C THR A 148 -16.57 13.60 -4.97
N LYS A 149 -15.41 14.16 -5.36
CA LYS A 149 -15.27 15.18 -6.41
C LYS A 149 -15.01 14.59 -7.81
N GLY A 150 -15.02 13.26 -7.95
CA GLY A 150 -14.74 12.59 -9.22
C GLY A 150 -13.25 12.45 -9.55
N GLN A 151 -12.35 12.75 -8.64
CA GLN A 151 -10.90 12.71 -8.82
C GLN A 151 -10.37 11.31 -8.48
N ILE A 152 -9.40 10.80 -9.24
CA ILE A 152 -8.71 9.55 -8.91
C ILE A 152 -7.96 9.73 -7.58
N SER A 153 -8.08 8.73 -6.72
CA SER A 153 -7.44 8.69 -5.41
C SER A 153 -6.34 7.62 -5.37
N GLU A 154 -6.67 6.40 -5.05
CA GLU A 154 -5.73 5.30 -4.87
C GLU A 154 -6.38 3.95 -5.22
N GLY A 155 -5.60 2.87 -5.28
CA GLY A 155 -6.13 1.51 -5.34
C GLY A 155 -6.63 1.03 -3.98
N THR A 156 -7.23 -0.18 -3.93
CA THR A 156 -7.74 -0.75 -2.67
C THR A 156 -6.63 -1.01 -1.66
N VAL A 157 -5.42 -1.32 -2.14
CA VAL A 157 -4.23 -1.61 -1.32
C VAL A 157 -2.96 -0.96 -1.86
N SER A 158 -3.09 0.03 -2.76
CA SER A 158 -1.97 0.58 -3.53
C SER A 158 -2.14 2.07 -3.82
N ASN A 159 -1.03 2.79 -4.02
CA ASN A 159 -1.07 4.10 -4.66
C ASN A 159 -0.92 3.92 -6.17
N ILE A 160 -1.40 4.89 -6.95
CA ILE A 160 -1.43 4.83 -8.42
C ILE A 160 -0.61 5.94 -9.04
N PHE A 161 0.04 5.62 -10.15
CA PHE A 161 0.86 6.52 -10.94
C PHE A 161 0.54 6.37 -12.41
N PHE A 162 0.71 7.46 -13.15
CA PHE A 162 0.52 7.52 -14.59
C PHE A 162 1.73 8.16 -15.25
N VAL A 163 2.02 7.80 -16.49
CA VAL A 163 3.13 8.38 -17.26
C VAL A 163 2.60 9.04 -18.52
N ARG A 164 3.07 10.25 -18.77
CA ARG A 164 2.80 11.00 -20.00
C ARG A 164 4.05 11.77 -20.38
N LYS A 165 4.49 11.62 -21.64
CA LYS A 165 5.70 12.27 -22.16
C LYS A 165 6.92 12.06 -21.23
N ASN A 166 7.12 10.83 -20.80
CA ASN A 166 8.20 10.41 -19.89
C ASN A 166 8.15 11.04 -18.47
N MET A 167 7.16 11.85 -18.15
CA MET A 167 6.94 12.42 -16.83
C MET A 167 5.97 11.55 -16.04
N ILE A 168 6.27 11.32 -14.75
CA ILE A 168 5.43 10.54 -13.83
C ILE A 168 4.47 11.48 -13.11
N TYR A 169 3.21 11.10 -13.03
CA TYR A 169 2.14 11.80 -12.32
C TYR A 169 1.51 10.89 -11.27
N THR A 170 1.08 11.46 -10.16
CA THR A 170 0.32 10.74 -9.12
C THR A 170 -0.75 11.66 -8.52
N PRO A 171 -1.89 11.13 -8.09
CA PRO A 171 -2.86 11.93 -7.38
C PRO A 171 -2.26 12.59 -6.15
N GLN A 172 -2.58 13.86 -5.93
CA GLN A 172 -2.15 14.60 -4.73
C GLN A 172 -2.88 14.09 -3.48
N LEU A 173 -2.26 14.24 -2.31
CA LEU A 173 -2.81 13.72 -1.06
C LEU A 173 -4.24 14.21 -0.79
N SER A 174 -4.57 15.44 -1.13
CA SER A 174 -5.92 16.02 -0.96
C SER A 174 -7.02 15.29 -1.75
N CYS A 175 -6.66 14.36 -2.65
CA CYS A 175 -7.62 13.47 -3.28
C CYS A 175 -8.09 12.33 -2.34
N GLY A 176 -7.58 12.25 -1.10
CA GLY A 176 -8.04 11.30 -0.09
C GLY A 176 -7.36 9.95 -0.18
N LEU A 177 -6.05 9.92 -0.20
CA LEU A 177 -5.24 8.69 -0.31
C LEU A 177 -4.26 8.55 0.86
N LEU A 178 -3.90 7.31 1.13
CA LEU A 178 -2.86 7.00 2.09
C LEU A 178 -1.49 7.48 1.56
N PRO A 179 -0.68 8.22 2.35
CA PRO A 179 0.73 8.49 2.03
C PRO A 179 1.53 7.18 2.11
N GLY A 180 1.66 6.51 0.97
CA GLY A 180 2.30 5.20 0.89
C GLY A 180 3.81 5.29 0.95
N ILE A 181 4.47 4.35 1.64
CA ILE A 181 5.93 4.32 1.78
C ILE A 181 6.60 4.17 0.42
N LEU A 182 6.09 3.29 -0.45
CA LEU A 182 6.59 3.16 -1.82
C LEU A 182 6.26 4.37 -2.69
N ARG A 183 5.14 5.05 -2.43
CA ARG A 183 4.84 6.32 -3.09
C ARG A 183 5.90 7.37 -2.74
N GLU A 184 6.24 7.52 -1.45
CA GLU A 184 7.31 8.42 -1.01
C GLU A 184 8.67 8.04 -1.61
N TYR A 185 9.00 6.75 -1.65
CA TYR A 185 10.23 6.26 -2.29
C TYR A 185 10.31 6.69 -3.76
N VAL A 186 9.27 6.43 -4.56
CA VAL A 186 9.22 6.81 -5.98
C VAL A 186 9.38 8.32 -6.14
N MET A 187 8.69 9.12 -5.33
CA MET A 187 8.79 10.58 -5.36
C MET A 187 10.15 11.11 -4.95
N SER A 188 10.88 10.39 -4.10
CA SER A 188 12.25 10.78 -3.69
C SER A 188 13.32 10.47 -4.73
N LYS A 189 13.06 9.50 -5.61
CA LYS A 189 14.03 9.01 -6.62
C LYS A 189 13.79 9.57 -8.02
N PHE A 190 12.55 9.92 -8.32
CA PHE A 190 12.14 10.33 -9.67
C PHE A 190 11.43 11.69 -9.63
N SER A 191 11.47 12.39 -10.76
CA SER A 191 10.64 13.58 -10.94
C SER A 191 9.19 13.17 -11.10
N VAL A 192 8.40 13.39 -10.05
CA VAL A 192 6.97 13.08 -10.00
C VAL A 192 6.15 14.33 -9.79
N VAL A 193 5.10 14.49 -10.55
CA VAL A 193 4.14 15.61 -10.41
C VAL A 193 2.91 15.12 -9.65
N GLU A 194 2.69 15.70 -8.48
CA GLU A 194 1.41 15.52 -7.76
C GLU A 194 0.35 16.43 -8.37
N THR A 195 -0.77 15.85 -8.81
CA THR A 195 -1.82 16.60 -9.48
C THR A 195 -3.21 15.98 -9.25
N ILE A 196 -4.24 16.68 -9.64
CA ILE A 196 -5.60 16.13 -9.74
C ILE A 196 -5.70 15.43 -11.09
N ILE A 197 -6.24 14.21 -11.10
CA ILE A 197 -6.45 13.38 -12.29
C ILE A 197 -7.90 12.91 -12.29
N TYR A 198 -8.58 13.04 -13.44
CA TYR A 198 -9.94 12.56 -13.62
C TYR A 198 -9.96 11.29 -14.50
N PRO A 199 -10.97 10.42 -14.34
CA PRO A 199 -11.08 9.19 -15.14
C PRO A 199 -11.14 9.41 -16.64
N ASP A 200 -11.71 10.52 -17.11
CA ASP A 200 -11.80 10.88 -18.52
C ASP A 200 -10.47 11.39 -19.12
N GLU A 201 -9.50 11.72 -18.28
CA GLU A 201 -8.15 12.12 -18.70
C GLU A 201 -7.20 10.92 -18.90
N LEU A 202 -7.58 9.72 -18.48
CA LEU A 202 -6.72 8.53 -18.51
C LEU A 202 -6.26 8.17 -19.92
N MET A 203 -7.04 8.49 -20.94
CA MET A 203 -6.70 8.29 -22.35
C MET A 203 -5.47 9.10 -22.81
N TYR A 204 -5.03 10.11 -22.04
CA TYR A 204 -3.87 10.93 -22.37
C TYR A 204 -2.57 10.41 -21.76
N TYR A 205 -2.63 9.34 -20.95
CA TYR A 205 -1.45 8.72 -20.33
C TYR A 205 -1.03 7.48 -21.12
N GLU A 206 0.27 7.26 -21.20
CA GLU A 206 0.91 6.20 -21.99
C GLU A 206 1.14 4.94 -21.15
N GLU A 207 1.38 5.13 -19.84
CA GLU A 207 1.59 4.06 -18.88
C GLU A 207 0.81 4.31 -17.59
N CYS A 208 0.51 3.21 -16.90
CA CYS A 208 -0.02 3.23 -15.54
C CYS A 208 0.71 2.17 -14.71
N PHE A 209 0.99 2.48 -13.45
CA PHE A 209 1.49 1.51 -12.49
C PHE A 209 0.96 1.80 -11.08
N VAL A 210 0.97 0.78 -10.25
CA VAL A 210 0.57 0.88 -8.84
C VAL A 210 1.71 0.43 -7.94
N THR A 211 1.73 0.94 -6.70
CA THR A 211 2.78 0.63 -5.74
C THR A 211 2.21 0.27 -4.37
N ASN A 212 2.79 -0.70 -3.72
CA ASN A 212 2.67 -0.93 -2.28
C ASN A 212 3.92 -1.64 -1.75
N SER A 213 4.05 -1.73 -0.42
CA SER A 213 5.24 -2.29 0.22
C SER A 213 5.48 -3.79 -0.06
N LEU A 214 4.49 -4.53 -0.55
CA LEU A 214 4.60 -5.97 -0.82
C LEU A 214 4.98 -6.29 -2.26
N MET A 215 4.37 -5.57 -3.21
CA MET A 215 4.61 -5.80 -4.63
C MET A 215 5.65 -4.82 -5.22
N GLY A 216 6.11 -3.82 -4.44
CA GLY A 216 6.96 -2.79 -5.02
C GLY A 216 6.20 -1.99 -6.08
N VAL A 217 6.64 -2.09 -7.33
CA VAL A 217 6.07 -1.39 -8.49
C VAL A 217 5.47 -2.40 -9.44
N MET A 218 4.16 -2.30 -9.68
CA MET A 218 3.40 -3.21 -10.53
C MET A 218 2.80 -2.47 -11.74
N PRO A 219 3.18 -2.82 -12.96
CA PRO A 219 2.57 -2.24 -14.16
C PRO A 219 1.07 -2.54 -14.24
N VAL A 220 0.28 -1.57 -14.67
CA VAL A 220 -1.15 -1.73 -14.98
C VAL A 220 -1.32 -1.65 -16.49
N ARG A 221 -1.73 -2.76 -17.10
CA ARG A 221 -1.95 -2.82 -18.55
C ARG A 221 -3.31 -2.30 -19.00
N GLN A 222 -4.28 -2.25 -18.06
CA GLN A 222 -5.65 -1.80 -18.34
C GLN A 222 -6.30 -1.25 -17.08
N LEU A 223 -6.99 -0.12 -17.20
CA LEU A 223 -7.84 0.47 -16.16
C LEU A 223 -9.20 0.81 -16.78
N GLY A 224 -10.24 0.08 -16.38
CA GLY A 224 -11.54 0.14 -17.04
C GLY A 224 -11.43 -0.21 -18.54
N ASN A 225 -11.84 0.70 -19.39
CA ASN A 225 -11.75 0.55 -20.85
C ASN A 225 -10.45 1.09 -21.45
N ILE A 226 -9.56 1.68 -20.65
CA ILE A 226 -8.31 2.27 -21.13
C ILE A 226 -7.18 1.25 -21.02
N CYS A 227 -6.52 0.99 -22.16
CA CYS A 227 -5.32 0.15 -22.22
C CYS A 227 -4.06 1.03 -22.21
N PHE A 228 -3.04 0.61 -21.47
CA PHE A 228 -1.72 1.24 -21.42
C PHE A 228 -0.72 0.33 -22.14
N PRO A 229 -0.36 0.65 -23.40
CA PRO A 229 0.47 -0.24 -24.21
C PRO A 229 1.95 -0.22 -23.82
N HIS A 230 2.39 0.80 -23.09
CA HIS A 230 3.76 0.98 -22.66
C HIS A 230 3.90 0.73 -21.16
N ARG A 231 5.10 0.34 -20.72
CA ARG A 231 5.48 0.11 -19.32
C ARG A 231 6.94 0.37 -19.03
N THR A 232 7.63 1.01 -19.96
CA THR A 232 9.08 1.26 -19.90
C THR A 232 9.46 2.02 -18.64
N ARG A 233 8.70 3.05 -18.30
CA ARG A 233 8.96 3.87 -17.11
C ARG A 233 8.63 3.11 -15.82
N ALA A 234 7.54 2.34 -15.81
CA ALA A 234 7.19 1.47 -14.68
C ALA A 234 8.27 0.41 -14.43
N GLU A 235 8.82 -0.21 -15.48
CA GLU A 235 9.89 -1.19 -15.40
C GLU A 235 11.22 -0.56 -14.92
N GLU A 236 11.53 0.66 -15.35
CA GLU A 236 12.70 1.40 -14.85
C GLU A 236 12.59 1.66 -13.34
N VAL A 237 11.43 2.17 -12.88
CA VAL A 237 11.17 2.42 -11.46
C VAL A 237 11.28 1.12 -10.66
N ARG A 238 10.70 0.02 -11.17
CA ARG A 238 10.80 -1.30 -10.55
C ARG A 238 12.24 -1.77 -10.44
N THR A 239 13.00 -1.70 -11.52
CA THR A 239 14.39 -2.16 -11.57
C THR A 239 15.25 -1.43 -10.54
N ILE A 240 15.11 -0.12 -10.43
CA ILE A 240 15.85 0.68 -9.45
C ILE A 240 15.43 0.29 -8.03
N TYR A 241 14.13 0.19 -7.74
CA TYR A 241 13.65 -0.23 -6.44
C TYR A 241 14.17 -1.62 -6.04
N GLU A 242 14.06 -2.62 -6.93
CA GLU A 242 14.54 -3.99 -6.69
C GLU A 242 16.04 -4.04 -6.40
N SER A 243 16.84 -3.21 -7.08
CA SER A 243 18.28 -3.16 -6.85
C SER A 243 18.66 -2.53 -5.50
N GLU A 244 17.84 -1.63 -4.98
CA GLU A 244 18.10 -0.88 -3.75
C GLU A 244 17.40 -1.46 -2.50
N LYS A 245 16.26 -2.16 -2.67
CA LYS A 245 15.36 -2.53 -1.56
C LYS A 245 16.05 -3.23 -0.39
N MET A 246 17.09 -4.01 -0.64
CA MET A 246 17.84 -4.70 0.40
C MET A 246 18.79 -3.80 1.19
N SER A 247 19.04 -2.58 0.73
CA SER A 247 19.85 -1.58 1.43
C SER A 247 19.01 -0.50 2.13
N LEU A 248 17.71 -0.49 1.86
CA LEU A 248 16.73 0.40 2.48
C LEU A 248 16.22 -0.23 3.80
#